data_068667a3d1157150ba9d385f28e9c0e8
#
_entry.id   068667a3d1157150ba9d385f28e9c0e8
#
_cell.length_a   1.000
_cell.length_b   1.000
_cell.length_c   1.000
_cell.angle_alpha   90.00
_cell.angle_beta   90.00
_cell.angle_gamma   90.00
#
_symmetry.space_group_name_H-M   'P 1'
#
loop_
_entity.id
_entity.type
_entity.pdbx_description
1 polymer ?
#
loop_
_entity_poly.entity_id
_entity_poly.type
_entity_poly.pdbx_seq_one_letter_code
_entity_poly.pdbx_strand_id
1 'polypeptide(L)'
;MNIAIITDQHFGARKSSRHFHDYFLDFYDNVFFPYLEENNIKILLDLGDTFDNRKNVDIWSVDWARNNYFNRLQKMGVEVHSLVGNHTAYYKDTNSVNTLDNFLGEYENVHIYSEPTQVLIGDLEILFIPWINAENQENTYRMIEETTATVAMGHLELNGFEAHKGFTMTHGIDNNLFAKFDQVFSGHYHTKSHHGNCHYLGNPYHIYWNDWGDERGFHEYNTTTKEKKFIENPYKIFDKIFYDERKLPDARQYKDRMVKVIVENKKDTAKFEYFISQLYVNGVYDIKVVEDSSYDSEFSDDIDIEKEDTLTLLDNYVNGMEYHDKEGIKTILKSLYVEALELV
;
A
#
# COMPACT_ATOMS: atom_id res chain seq x y z
N MET A 1 12.19 23.76 -1.00
CA MET A 1 12.89 22.81 -0.09
C MET A 1 12.58 21.38 -0.48
N ASN A 2 13.39 20.39 -0.03
CA ASN A 2 13.07 18.98 -0.27
C ASN A 2 12.32 18.41 0.94
N ILE A 3 11.26 17.65 0.67
CA ILE A 3 10.45 16.93 1.64
C ILE A 3 10.38 15.46 1.23
N ALA A 4 10.09 14.56 2.17
CA ALA A 4 9.81 13.18 1.86
C ALA A 4 8.30 12.92 1.81
N ILE A 5 7.86 12.01 0.95
CA ILE A 5 6.47 11.54 0.88
C ILE A 5 6.48 10.02 0.95
N ILE A 6 5.72 9.48 1.87
CA ILE A 6 5.48 8.04 2.05
C ILE A 6 3.98 7.79 2.20
N THR A 7 3.51 6.58 1.96
CA THR A 7 2.10 6.22 2.13
C THR A 7 1.95 4.72 2.30
N ASP A 8 0.81 4.29 2.80
CA ASP A 8 0.41 2.87 2.86
C ASP A 8 1.46 1.98 3.54
N GLN A 9 1.91 2.42 4.73
CA GLN A 9 2.95 1.72 5.50
C GLN A 9 2.40 0.45 6.17
N HIS A 10 1.11 0.43 6.51
CA HIS A 10 0.39 -0.72 7.05
C HIS A 10 1.12 -1.41 8.21
N PHE A 11 1.55 -0.64 9.22
CA PHE A 11 2.09 -1.24 10.43
C PHE A 11 1.05 -2.16 11.09
N GLY A 12 1.43 -3.42 11.31
CA GLY A 12 0.50 -4.46 11.72
C GLY A 12 0.05 -5.39 10.59
N ALA A 13 0.50 -5.16 9.36
CA ALA A 13 0.20 -6.01 8.21
C ALA A 13 0.51 -7.50 8.47
N ARG A 14 -0.21 -8.38 7.76
CA ARG A 14 -0.04 -9.83 7.85
C ARG A 14 -0.23 -10.34 9.28
N LYS A 15 -1.28 -9.83 9.98
CA LYS A 15 -1.62 -10.19 11.37
C LYS A 15 -0.45 -9.88 12.32
N SER A 16 0.14 -8.72 12.16
CA SER A 16 1.28 -8.24 12.97
C SER A 16 2.49 -9.19 12.89
N SER A 17 2.73 -9.77 11.72
CA SER A 17 3.84 -10.70 11.53
C SER A 17 5.18 -10.06 11.84
N ARG A 18 5.93 -10.65 12.78
CA ARG A 18 7.28 -10.17 13.13
C ARG A 18 8.23 -10.23 11.96
N HIS A 19 8.14 -11.27 11.15
CA HIS A 19 8.98 -11.43 9.96
C HIS A 19 8.79 -10.28 8.96
N PHE A 20 7.53 -9.84 8.75
CA PHE A 20 7.27 -8.66 7.92
C PHE A 20 7.80 -7.38 8.55
N HIS A 21 7.67 -7.21 9.86
CA HIS A 21 8.19 -6.03 10.55
C HIS A 21 9.72 -5.98 10.57
N ASP A 22 10.42 -7.13 10.63
CA ASP A 22 11.87 -7.20 10.47
C ASP A 22 12.27 -6.78 9.03
N TYR A 23 11.55 -7.23 8.03
CA TYR A 23 11.73 -6.80 6.64
C TYR A 23 11.43 -5.29 6.44
N PHE A 24 10.41 -4.74 7.09
CA PHE A 24 10.15 -3.30 7.08
C PHE A 24 11.31 -2.53 7.73
N LEU A 25 11.85 -3.07 8.81
CA LEU A 25 12.96 -2.45 9.52
C LEU A 25 14.23 -2.37 8.65
N ASP A 26 14.52 -3.39 7.86
CA ASP A 26 15.64 -3.36 6.90
C ASP A 26 15.53 -2.17 5.93
N PHE A 27 14.32 -1.88 5.43
CA PHE A 27 14.07 -0.72 4.59
C PHE A 27 14.28 0.59 5.37
N TYR A 28 13.72 0.71 6.57
CA TYR A 28 13.86 1.93 7.36
C TYR A 28 15.30 2.19 7.76
N ASP A 29 16.01 1.16 8.23
CA ASP A 29 17.38 1.29 8.74
C ASP A 29 18.41 1.58 7.64
N ASN A 30 18.24 0.97 6.47
CA ASN A 30 19.28 0.99 5.45
C ASN A 30 18.96 1.90 4.26
N VAL A 31 17.70 2.36 4.11
CA VAL A 31 17.30 3.21 2.98
C VAL A 31 16.65 4.50 3.47
N PHE A 32 15.52 4.40 4.19
CA PHE A 32 14.67 5.54 4.49
C PHE A 32 15.36 6.54 5.42
N PHE A 33 15.75 6.15 6.62
CA PHE A 33 16.38 7.05 7.58
C PHE A 33 17.73 7.60 7.11
N PRO A 34 18.64 6.77 6.56
CA PRO A 34 19.87 7.30 5.98
C PRO A 34 19.62 8.35 4.89
N TYR A 35 18.63 8.12 4.04
CA TYR A 35 18.28 9.09 2.99
C TYR A 35 17.82 10.43 3.57
N LEU A 36 16.95 10.40 4.61
CA LEU A 36 16.50 11.62 5.28
C LEU A 36 17.66 12.41 5.89
N GLU A 37 18.59 11.70 6.53
CA GLU A 37 19.78 12.30 7.15
C GLU A 37 20.73 12.92 6.11
N GLU A 38 21.12 12.14 5.10
CA GLU A 38 22.06 12.56 4.05
C GLU A 38 21.55 13.76 3.24
N ASN A 39 20.23 13.83 3.01
CA ASN A 39 19.60 14.92 2.26
C ASN A 39 19.02 16.03 3.16
N ASN A 40 19.25 15.97 4.47
CA ASN A 40 18.75 16.92 5.47
C ASN A 40 17.24 17.20 5.34
N ILE A 41 16.45 16.15 5.10
CA ILE A 41 14.99 16.23 5.00
C ILE A 41 14.41 16.36 6.40
N LYS A 42 13.60 17.38 6.63
CA LYS A 42 13.00 17.71 7.92
C LYS A 42 11.49 17.71 7.92
N ILE A 43 10.86 17.47 6.76
CA ILE A 43 9.41 17.36 6.63
C ILE A 43 9.09 16.05 5.91
N LEU A 44 8.19 15.28 6.50
CA LEU A 44 7.67 14.04 5.97
C LEU A 44 6.16 14.14 5.82
N LEU A 45 5.65 13.83 4.65
CA LEU A 45 4.23 13.69 4.38
C LEU A 45 3.88 12.19 4.32
N ASP A 46 2.99 11.74 5.19
CA ASP A 46 2.43 10.40 5.21
C ASP A 46 0.98 10.48 4.69
N LEU A 47 0.76 9.95 3.48
CA LEU A 47 -0.52 10.10 2.78
C LEU A 47 -1.57 9.05 3.18
N GLY A 48 -1.47 8.51 4.38
CA GLY A 48 -2.47 7.64 4.97
C GLY A 48 -2.09 6.16 5.02
N ASP A 49 -2.97 5.40 5.67
CA ASP A 49 -2.81 3.98 5.92
C ASP A 49 -1.48 3.58 6.58
N THR A 50 -1.13 4.38 7.60
CA THR A 50 0.03 4.13 8.44
C THR A 50 -0.08 2.81 9.22
N PHE A 51 -1.31 2.47 9.70
CA PHE A 51 -1.63 1.20 10.36
C PHE A 51 -2.58 0.36 9.50
N ASP A 52 -2.41 -0.96 9.57
CA ASP A 52 -3.07 -1.92 8.68
C ASP A 52 -4.55 -2.18 9.00
N ASN A 53 -4.97 -2.07 10.26
CA ASN A 53 -6.29 -2.49 10.67
C ASN A 53 -7.04 -1.42 11.46
N ARG A 54 -8.26 -1.10 11.01
CA ARG A 54 -9.10 -0.06 11.61
C ARG A 54 -9.69 -0.43 12.97
N LYS A 55 -10.00 -1.70 13.21
CA LYS A 55 -10.74 -2.14 14.41
C LYS A 55 -9.89 -2.88 15.43
N ASN A 56 -8.91 -3.65 14.98
CA ASN A 56 -8.11 -4.53 15.82
C ASN A 56 -6.62 -4.25 15.62
N VAL A 57 -6.14 -3.16 16.20
CA VAL A 57 -4.72 -2.82 16.14
C VAL A 57 -3.98 -3.59 17.24
N ASP A 58 -2.99 -4.38 16.83
CA ASP A 58 -2.15 -5.11 17.78
C ASP A 58 -1.22 -4.16 18.52
N ILE A 59 -1.25 -4.21 19.84
CA ILE A 59 -0.44 -3.33 20.73
C ILE A 59 1.05 -3.49 20.44
N TRP A 60 1.51 -4.70 20.10
CA TRP A 60 2.91 -4.92 19.73
C TRP A 60 3.29 -4.13 18.46
N SER A 61 2.41 -4.09 17.45
CA SER A 61 2.66 -3.32 16.23
C SER A 61 2.72 -1.83 16.49
N VAL A 62 1.90 -1.33 17.40
CA VAL A 62 1.94 0.09 17.84
C VAL A 62 3.26 0.39 18.54
N ASP A 63 3.67 -0.46 19.49
CA ASP A 63 4.95 -0.32 20.19
C ASP A 63 6.14 -0.38 19.24
N TRP A 64 6.09 -1.32 18.28
CA TRP A 64 7.10 -1.44 17.24
C TRP A 64 7.20 -0.17 16.37
N ALA A 65 6.05 0.36 15.90
CA ALA A 65 6.00 1.58 15.10
C ALA A 65 6.52 2.80 15.86
N ARG A 66 6.14 2.94 17.13
CA ARG A 66 6.66 3.98 18.01
C ARG A 66 8.18 3.91 18.14
N ASN A 67 8.72 2.74 18.48
CA ASN A 67 10.15 2.58 18.76
C ASN A 67 11.02 2.64 17.51
N ASN A 68 10.58 2.06 16.40
CA ASN A 68 11.40 1.92 15.20
C ASN A 68 11.16 3.02 14.15
N TYR A 69 10.06 3.78 14.28
CA TYR A 69 9.71 4.81 13.31
C TYR A 69 9.48 6.19 13.96
N PHE A 70 8.42 6.40 14.71
CA PHE A 70 8.02 7.72 15.20
C PHE A 70 9.03 8.34 16.18
N ASN A 71 9.54 7.58 17.16
CA ASN A 71 10.57 8.06 18.08
C ASN A 71 11.87 8.44 17.36
N ARG A 72 12.19 7.79 16.26
CA ARG A 72 13.36 8.12 15.46
C ARG A 72 13.14 9.42 14.70
N LEU A 73 11.99 9.60 14.04
CA LEU A 73 11.63 10.85 13.37
C LEU A 73 11.66 12.03 14.36
N GLN A 74 11.11 11.85 15.54
CA GLN A 74 11.14 12.87 16.60
C GLN A 74 12.58 13.23 17.01
N LYS A 75 13.45 12.23 17.25
CA LYS A 75 14.88 12.45 17.58
C LYS A 75 15.64 13.12 16.46
N MET A 76 15.29 12.87 15.21
CA MET A 76 15.89 13.50 14.02
C MET A 76 15.37 14.93 13.78
N GLY A 77 14.34 15.35 14.54
CA GLY A 77 13.66 16.64 14.36
C GLY A 77 12.95 16.72 13.00
N VAL A 78 12.34 15.61 12.58
CA VAL A 78 11.51 15.54 11.39
C VAL A 78 10.05 15.81 11.79
N GLU A 79 9.44 16.79 11.16
CA GLU A 79 8.02 17.11 11.27
C GLU A 79 7.22 16.18 10.34
N VAL A 80 6.18 15.54 10.85
CA VAL A 80 5.37 14.56 10.13
C VAL A 80 3.97 15.11 9.93
N HIS A 81 3.50 15.15 8.71
CA HIS A 81 2.11 15.45 8.36
C HIS A 81 1.44 14.17 7.89
N SER A 82 0.52 13.63 8.69
CA SER A 82 -0.09 12.31 8.44
C SER A 82 -1.59 12.44 8.17
N LEU A 83 -2.04 11.85 7.08
CA LEU A 83 -3.45 11.81 6.69
C LEU A 83 -4.14 10.57 7.28
N VAL A 84 -5.39 10.71 7.67
CA VAL A 84 -6.23 9.56 7.99
C VAL A 84 -6.63 8.87 6.69
N GLY A 85 -6.25 7.59 6.55
CA GLY A 85 -6.67 6.71 5.47
C GLY A 85 -7.82 5.79 5.89
N ASN A 86 -8.30 4.95 4.97
CA ASN A 86 -9.43 4.06 5.24
C ASN A 86 -9.11 2.93 6.22
N HIS A 87 -7.86 2.45 6.31
CA HIS A 87 -7.42 1.49 7.33
C HIS A 87 -7.20 2.12 8.71
N THR A 88 -7.07 3.42 8.79
CA THR A 88 -6.85 4.12 10.06
C THR A 88 -8.12 4.75 10.65
N ALA A 89 -9.18 4.94 9.87
CA ALA A 89 -10.50 5.37 10.33
C ALA A 89 -11.29 4.18 10.91
N TYR A 90 -11.79 4.28 12.15
CA TYR A 90 -12.55 3.21 12.79
C TYR A 90 -13.89 2.94 12.09
N TYR A 91 -14.64 4.00 11.82
CA TYR A 91 -15.92 3.93 11.09
C TYR A 91 -15.70 4.18 9.60
N LYS A 92 -16.63 3.66 8.77
CA LYS A 92 -16.55 3.85 7.31
C LYS A 92 -17.06 5.22 6.86
N ASP A 93 -17.91 5.84 7.65
CA ASP A 93 -18.65 7.07 7.35
C ASP A 93 -18.08 8.32 7.99
N THR A 94 -17.06 8.19 8.86
CA THR A 94 -16.40 9.30 9.55
C THR A 94 -14.94 9.01 9.87
N ASN A 95 -14.10 10.05 9.87
CA ASN A 95 -12.71 10.00 10.33
C ASN A 95 -12.53 10.44 11.80
N SER A 96 -13.61 10.74 12.52
CA SER A 96 -13.58 11.33 13.87
C SER A 96 -12.96 10.42 14.93
N VAL A 97 -13.02 9.09 14.73
CA VAL A 97 -12.30 8.11 15.56
C VAL A 97 -11.30 7.39 14.66
N ASN A 98 -10.03 7.60 14.90
CA ASN A 98 -8.96 7.02 14.08
C ASN A 98 -7.76 6.58 14.92
N THR A 99 -6.94 5.71 14.36
CA THR A 99 -5.77 5.15 15.05
C THR A 99 -4.66 6.19 15.22
N LEU A 100 -4.55 7.17 14.32
CA LEU A 100 -3.49 8.17 14.38
C LEU A 100 -3.66 9.07 15.62
N ASP A 101 -4.83 9.66 15.81
CA ASP A 101 -5.12 10.48 17.00
C ASP A 101 -4.93 9.69 18.29
N ASN A 102 -5.36 8.41 18.32
CA ASN A 102 -5.28 7.59 19.53
C ASN A 102 -3.85 7.15 19.87
N PHE A 103 -2.99 6.91 18.87
CA PHE A 103 -1.65 6.35 19.11
C PHE A 103 -0.52 7.35 18.92
N LEU A 104 -0.76 8.45 18.18
CA LEU A 104 0.28 9.42 17.84
C LEU A 104 -0.01 10.84 18.34
N GLY A 105 -1.19 11.10 18.89
CA GLY A 105 -1.59 12.44 19.34
C GLY A 105 -0.71 13.05 20.44
N GLU A 106 0.16 12.26 21.09
CA GLU A 106 1.13 12.74 22.07
C GLU A 106 2.45 13.26 21.46
N TYR A 107 2.70 12.99 20.15
CA TYR A 107 3.91 13.45 19.47
C TYR A 107 3.77 14.89 19.00
N GLU A 108 4.58 15.79 19.56
CA GLU A 108 4.55 17.23 19.20
C GLU A 108 4.97 17.50 17.75
N ASN A 109 5.73 16.58 17.13
CA ASN A 109 6.20 16.67 15.77
C ASN A 109 5.30 15.95 14.75
N VAL A 110 4.14 15.43 15.16
CA VAL A 110 3.19 14.73 14.29
C VAL A 110 1.89 15.52 14.20
N HIS A 111 1.55 15.96 12.98
CA HIS A 111 0.33 16.68 12.67
C HIS A 111 -0.62 15.74 11.94
N ILE A 112 -1.79 15.51 12.51
CA ILE A 112 -2.78 14.55 12.01
C ILE A 112 -3.91 15.30 11.32
N TYR A 113 -4.29 14.85 10.13
CA TYR A 113 -5.35 15.45 9.33
C TYR A 113 -6.46 14.42 9.10
N SER A 114 -7.58 14.61 9.81
CA SER A 114 -8.82 13.83 9.66
C SER A 114 -9.85 14.51 8.76
N GLU A 115 -9.63 15.82 8.48
CA GLU A 115 -10.46 16.64 7.63
C GLU A 115 -9.63 17.30 6.52
N PRO A 116 -10.23 17.64 5.36
CA PRO A 116 -9.54 18.36 4.30
C PRO A 116 -9.00 19.68 4.81
N THR A 117 -7.71 19.92 4.60
CA THR A 117 -7.01 21.07 5.20
C THR A 117 -5.97 21.64 4.24
N GLN A 118 -6.00 22.95 4.00
CA GLN A 118 -4.94 23.62 3.25
C GLN A 118 -3.80 23.99 4.19
N VAL A 119 -2.57 23.56 3.86
CA VAL A 119 -1.38 23.71 4.69
C VAL A 119 -0.25 24.31 3.86
N LEU A 120 0.53 25.23 4.44
CA LEU A 120 1.72 25.78 3.85
C LEU A 120 2.94 24.94 4.27
N ILE A 121 3.53 24.23 3.32
CA ILE A 121 4.74 23.43 3.50
C ILE A 121 5.91 24.14 2.80
N GLY A 122 6.76 24.78 3.60
CA GLY A 122 7.82 25.63 3.04
C GLY A 122 7.25 26.83 2.29
N ASP A 123 7.38 26.82 0.96
CA ASP A 123 6.88 27.85 0.04
C ASP A 123 5.68 27.38 -0.80
N LEU A 124 5.14 26.19 -0.54
CA LEU A 124 4.07 25.56 -1.30
C LEU A 124 2.82 25.37 -0.45
N GLU A 125 1.70 25.92 -0.92
CA GLU A 125 0.38 25.57 -0.39
C GLU A 125 -0.06 24.22 -0.96
N ILE A 126 -0.45 23.30 -0.06
CA ILE A 126 -0.93 21.96 -0.40
C ILE A 126 -2.32 21.78 0.21
N LEU A 127 -3.27 21.29 -0.57
CA LEU A 127 -4.52 20.80 -0.04
C LEU A 127 -4.35 19.34 0.38
N PHE A 128 -4.38 19.05 1.68
CA PHE A 128 -4.42 17.70 2.22
C PHE A 128 -5.85 17.19 2.25
N ILE A 129 -6.04 15.97 1.72
CA ILE A 129 -7.35 15.32 1.60
C ILE A 129 -7.26 13.93 2.21
N PRO A 130 -7.68 13.76 3.48
CA PRO A 130 -7.76 12.43 4.10
C PRO A 130 -8.83 11.58 3.41
N TRP A 131 -9.01 10.33 3.88
CA TRP A 131 -10.03 9.43 3.37
C TRP A 131 -11.40 10.14 3.30
N ILE A 132 -11.96 10.15 2.09
CA ILE A 132 -13.25 10.79 1.82
C ILE A 132 -14.36 9.79 2.20
N ASN A 133 -15.29 10.22 3.02
CA ASN A 133 -16.41 9.44 3.52
C ASN A 133 -17.70 10.28 3.51
N ALA A 134 -18.82 9.69 3.95
CA ALA A 134 -20.12 10.35 3.89
C ALA A 134 -20.19 11.66 4.71
N GLU A 135 -19.45 11.76 5.83
CA GLU A 135 -19.44 12.94 6.69
C GLU A 135 -18.67 14.12 6.07
N ASN A 136 -17.50 13.87 5.48
CA ASN A 136 -16.59 14.92 5.02
C ASN A 136 -16.67 15.23 3.52
N GLN A 137 -17.40 14.43 2.72
CA GLN A 137 -17.44 14.54 1.26
C GLN A 137 -17.85 15.93 0.77
N GLU A 138 -18.93 16.51 1.32
CA GLU A 138 -19.41 17.82 0.90
C GLU A 138 -18.37 18.91 1.20
N ASN A 139 -17.78 18.89 2.39
CA ASN A 139 -16.72 19.80 2.79
C ASN A 139 -15.47 19.62 1.90
N THR A 140 -15.10 18.40 1.59
CA THR A 140 -13.96 18.09 0.71
C THR A 140 -14.15 18.66 -0.67
N TYR A 141 -15.32 18.45 -1.28
CA TYR A 141 -15.60 18.95 -2.63
C TYR A 141 -15.63 20.47 -2.67
N ARG A 142 -16.21 21.11 -1.66
CA ARG A 142 -16.17 22.56 -1.52
C ARG A 142 -14.74 23.09 -1.40
N MET A 143 -13.90 22.45 -0.55
CA MET A 143 -12.50 22.88 -0.39
C MET A 143 -11.70 22.67 -1.67
N ILE A 144 -11.93 21.59 -2.42
CA ILE A 144 -11.33 21.40 -3.75
C ILE A 144 -11.72 22.54 -4.69
N GLU A 145 -12.97 22.98 -4.70
CA GLU A 145 -13.43 24.06 -5.55
C GLU A 145 -12.83 25.42 -5.16
N GLU A 146 -12.80 25.73 -3.86
CA GLU A 146 -12.45 27.04 -3.32
C GLU A 146 -10.92 27.25 -3.14
N THR A 147 -10.14 26.19 -3.00
CA THR A 147 -8.70 26.30 -2.71
C THR A 147 -7.91 27.02 -3.79
N THR A 148 -6.91 27.80 -3.36
CA THR A 148 -5.87 28.39 -4.22
C THR A 148 -4.64 27.50 -4.37
N ALA A 149 -4.54 26.42 -3.61
CA ALA A 149 -3.45 25.46 -3.73
C ALA A 149 -3.41 24.85 -5.14
N THR A 150 -2.20 24.72 -5.68
CA THR A 150 -1.97 24.11 -7.00
C THR A 150 -1.55 22.65 -6.90
N VAL A 151 -1.31 22.16 -5.68
CA VAL A 151 -0.96 20.77 -5.39
C VAL A 151 -1.97 20.23 -4.38
N ALA A 152 -2.49 19.03 -4.63
CA ALA A 152 -3.26 18.28 -3.66
C ALA A 152 -2.53 16.97 -3.30
N MET A 153 -2.61 16.56 -2.04
CA MET A 153 -2.08 15.30 -1.56
C MET A 153 -3.12 14.61 -0.70
N GLY A 154 -3.43 13.35 -1.00
CA GLY A 154 -4.56 12.70 -0.35
C GLY A 154 -4.43 11.21 -0.22
N HIS A 155 -5.46 10.63 0.41
CA HIS A 155 -5.71 9.20 0.45
C HIS A 155 -7.02 8.95 -0.29
N LEU A 156 -6.93 8.79 -1.63
CA LEU A 156 -8.06 8.91 -2.53
C LEU A 156 -8.37 7.58 -3.23
N GLU A 157 -9.63 7.29 -3.43
CA GLU A 157 -10.12 6.21 -4.28
C GLU A 157 -10.60 6.80 -5.61
N LEU A 158 -9.71 6.80 -6.62
CA LEU A 158 -10.03 7.37 -7.93
C LEU A 158 -10.33 6.27 -8.95
N ASN A 159 -11.34 6.52 -9.78
CA ASN A 159 -11.71 5.65 -10.90
C ASN A 159 -10.63 5.69 -12.01
N GLY A 160 -10.40 4.54 -12.66
CA GLY A 160 -9.52 4.42 -13.82
C GLY A 160 -8.05 4.20 -13.52
N PHE A 161 -7.69 3.95 -12.26
CA PHE A 161 -6.31 3.64 -11.84
C PHE A 161 -6.12 2.17 -11.50
N GLU A 162 -4.89 1.68 -11.58
CA GLU A 162 -4.53 0.34 -11.15
C GLU A 162 -4.40 0.27 -9.62
N ALA A 163 -5.28 -0.49 -8.97
CA ALA A 163 -5.14 -0.83 -7.55
C ALA A 163 -4.02 -1.85 -7.34
N HIS A 164 -3.94 -2.83 -8.25
CA HIS A 164 -2.89 -3.84 -8.34
C HIS A 164 -2.51 -4.01 -9.80
N LYS A 165 -1.35 -4.58 -10.06
CA LYS A 165 -0.85 -4.84 -11.40
C LYS A 165 -1.87 -5.61 -12.26
N GLY A 166 -2.30 -4.99 -13.35
CA GLY A 166 -3.28 -5.55 -14.27
C GLY A 166 -4.74 -5.46 -13.79
N PHE A 167 -5.01 -4.79 -12.66
CA PHE A 167 -6.35 -4.61 -12.11
C PHE A 167 -6.70 -3.13 -11.99
N THR A 168 -7.51 -2.65 -12.94
CA THR A 168 -7.96 -1.26 -12.98
C THR A 168 -9.30 -1.11 -12.28
N MET A 169 -9.38 -0.15 -11.35
CA MET A 169 -10.61 0.20 -10.64
C MET A 169 -11.62 0.84 -11.59
N THR A 170 -12.86 0.36 -11.54
CA THR A 170 -13.97 0.86 -12.38
C THR A 170 -14.97 1.72 -11.60
N HIS A 171 -14.74 1.90 -10.31
CA HIS A 171 -15.51 2.77 -9.42
C HIS A 171 -14.56 3.69 -8.65
N GLY A 172 -15.12 4.60 -7.87
CA GLY A 172 -14.38 5.64 -7.16
C GLY A 172 -14.72 7.04 -7.68
N ILE A 173 -14.00 8.01 -7.18
CA ILE A 173 -14.21 9.43 -7.51
C ILE A 173 -13.67 9.71 -8.91
N ASP A 174 -14.41 10.51 -9.68
CA ASP A 174 -13.96 10.96 -11.00
C ASP A 174 -12.72 11.87 -10.85
N ASN A 175 -11.63 11.51 -11.51
CA ASN A 175 -10.38 12.28 -11.47
C ASN A 175 -10.51 13.70 -12.06
N ASN A 176 -11.54 13.97 -12.87
CA ASN A 176 -11.83 15.31 -13.37
C ASN A 176 -12.10 16.33 -12.25
N LEU A 177 -12.53 15.88 -11.07
CA LEU A 177 -12.68 16.72 -9.89
C LEU A 177 -11.36 17.45 -9.52
N PHE A 178 -10.23 16.82 -9.84
CA PHE A 178 -8.89 17.32 -9.53
C PHE A 178 -8.20 18.04 -10.69
N ALA A 179 -8.89 18.30 -11.80
CA ALA A 179 -8.33 18.88 -13.02
C ALA A 179 -7.71 20.28 -12.83
N LYS A 180 -8.13 21.03 -11.79
CA LYS A 180 -7.57 22.38 -11.50
C LYS A 180 -6.17 22.36 -10.90
N PHE A 181 -5.74 21.23 -10.28
CA PHE A 181 -4.42 21.14 -9.68
C PHE A 181 -3.36 20.86 -10.73
N ASP A 182 -2.14 21.39 -10.51
CA ASP A 182 -0.97 21.06 -11.33
C ASP A 182 -0.55 19.60 -11.11
N GLN A 183 -0.61 19.15 -9.84
CA GLN A 183 -0.23 17.81 -9.41
C GLN A 183 -1.13 17.34 -8.26
N VAL A 184 -1.51 16.07 -8.32
CA VAL A 184 -2.23 15.36 -7.26
C VAL A 184 -1.47 14.09 -6.92
N PHE A 185 -1.12 13.90 -5.65
CA PHE A 185 -0.45 12.69 -5.17
C PHE A 185 -1.38 11.95 -4.21
N SER A 186 -1.46 10.63 -4.36
CA SER A 186 -2.34 9.83 -3.51
C SER A 186 -1.67 8.55 -3.03
N GLY A 187 -2.02 8.15 -1.80
CA GLY A 187 -1.96 6.79 -1.31
C GLY A 187 -3.20 5.99 -1.69
N HIS A 188 -3.49 4.91 -0.98
CA HIS A 188 -4.58 3.96 -1.11
C HIS A 188 -4.29 2.83 -2.10
N TYR A 189 -3.95 3.10 -3.36
CA TYR A 189 -3.57 2.04 -4.28
C TYR A 189 -2.07 1.76 -4.17
N HIS A 190 -1.74 0.49 -3.90
CA HIS A 190 -0.35 0.10 -3.61
C HIS A 190 0.56 0.08 -4.83
N THR A 191 0.00 0.05 -6.04
CA THR A 191 0.77 0.09 -7.28
C THR A 191 0.98 1.52 -7.76
N LYS A 192 2.23 1.87 -8.10
CA LYS A 192 2.54 3.18 -8.70
C LYS A 192 1.86 3.30 -10.05
N SER A 193 1.01 4.29 -10.20
CA SER A 193 0.32 4.57 -11.45
C SER A 193 0.05 6.06 -11.62
N HIS A 194 -0.23 6.51 -12.84
CA HIS A 194 -0.61 7.91 -13.06
C HIS A 194 -1.56 8.03 -14.25
N HIS A 195 -2.44 9.01 -14.15
CA HIS A 195 -3.29 9.42 -15.25
C HIS A 195 -3.48 10.96 -15.18
N GLY A 196 -3.09 11.67 -16.25
CA GLY A 196 -3.10 13.13 -16.25
C GLY A 196 -2.19 13.71 -15.16
N ASN A 197 -2.75 14.56 -14.30
CA ASN A 197 -2.07 15.18 -13.17
C ASN A 197 -2.14 14.38 -11.86
N CYS A 198 -2.87 13.24 -11.84
CA CYS A 198 -3.04 12.40 -10.66
C CYS A 198 -2.02 11.25 -10.65
N HIS A 199 -1.35 11.06 -9.51
CA HIS A 199 -0.28 10.08 -9.31
C HIS A 199 -0.52 9.28 -8.03
N TYR A 200 -0.65 7.96 -8.15
CA TYR A 200 -0.54 7.03 -7.03
C TYR A 200 0.93 6.72 -6.76
N LEU A 201 1.34 6.84 -5.51
CA LEU A 201 2.76 6.74 -5.13
C LEU A 201 3.18 5.31 -4.84
N GLY A 202 2.22 4.44 -4.50
CA GLY A 202 2.48 3.07 -4.10
C GLY A 202 3.07 2.95 -2.69
N ASN A 203 2.93 1.77 -2.10
CA ASN A 203 3.45 1.48 -0.77
C ASN A 203 4.98 1.29 -0.75
N PRO A 204 5.65 1.42 0.43
CA PRO A 204 7.10 1.45 0.50
C PRO A 204 7.78 0.08 0.38
N TYR A 205 7.04 -1.02 0.52
CA TYR A 205 7.55 -2.38 0.49
C TYR A 205 6.46 -3.39 0.12
N HIS A 206 6.85 -4.62 -0.19
CA HIS A 206 5.90 -5.68 -0.52
C HIS A 206 5.13 -6.13 0.73
N ILE A 207 3.80 -6.20 0.64
CA ILE A 207 2.91 -6.72 1.69
C ILE A 207 2.20 -7.99 1.22
N TYR A 208 1.84 -8.05 -0.08
CA TYR A 208 1.10 -9.15 -0.69
C TYR A 208 1.84 -9.79 -1.85
N TRP A 209 1.44 -11.00 -2.26
CA TRP A 209 2.06 -11.70 -3.39
C TRP A 209 1.90 -11.00 -4.73
N ASN A 210 0.85 -10.23 -4.91
CA ASN A 210 0.63 -9.40 -6.11
C ASN A 210 1.60 -8.22 -6.22
N ASP A 211 2.29 -7.86 -5.12
CA ASP A 211 3.36 -6.87 -5.14
C ASP A 211 4.66 -7.40 -5.76
N TRP A 212 4.76 -8.72 -5.97
CA TRP A 212 5.96 -9.31 -6.55
C TRP A 212 6.27 -8.75 -7.95
N GLY A 213 7.50 -8.28 -8.11
CA GLY A 213 7.98 -7.71 -9.36
C GLY A 213 7.67 -6.22 -9.54
N ASP A 214 7.01 -5.59 -8.56
CA ASP A 214 6.81 -4.15 -8.55
C ASP A 214 7.92 -3.45 -7.75
N GLU A 215 8.37 -2.30 -8.24
CA GLU A 215 9.29 -1.44 -7.52
C GLU A 215 8.54 -0.71 -6.39
N ARG A 216 9.04 -0.83 -5.17
CA ARG A 216 8.50 -0.20 -3.97
C ARG A 216 9.49 0.81 -3.42
N GLY A 217 9.01 1.76 -2.60
CA GLY A 217 9.86 2.79 -2.03
C GLY A 217 9.09 4.02 -1.59
N PHE A 218 9.76 5.15 -1.53
CA PHE A 218 9.16 6.43 -1.16
C PHE A 218 9.61 7.53 -2.12
N HIS A 219 9.17 8.77 -1.91
CA HIS A 219 9.48 9.87 -2.82
C HIS A 219 10.11 11.03 -2.09
N GLU A 220 11.08 11.67 -2.74
CA GLU A 220 11.49 13.03 -2.44
C GLU A 220 10.72 13.97 -3.35
N TYR A 221 10.28 15.09 -2.80
CA TYR A 221 9.59 16.13 -3.56
C TYR A 221 10.16 17.51 -3.23
N ASN A 222 10.45 18.30 -4.26
CA ASN A 222 10.94 19.66 -4.09
C ASN A 222 9.76 20.64 -4.20
N THR A 223 9.47 21.37 -3.12
CA THR A 223 8.31 22.29 -3.03
C THR A 223 8.40 23.46 -4.00
N THR A 224 9.62 23.89 -4.36
CA THR A 224 9.84 25.04 -5.24
C THR A 224 9.81 24.64 -6.71
N THR A 225 10.55 23.56 -7.09
CA THR A 225 10.60 23.10 -8.50
C THR A 225 9.44 22.19 -8.87
N LYS A 226 8.72 21.65 -7.88
CA LYS A 226 7.66 20.65 -8.02
C LYS A 226 8.13 19.34 -8.69
N GLU A 227 9.43 19.04 -8.58
CA GLU A 227 10.01 17.80 -9.08
C GLU A 227 9.89 16.69 -8.04
N LYS A 228 9.50 15.51 -8.50
CA LYS A 228 9.39 14.28 -7.71
C LYS A 228 10.48 13.31 -8.12
N LYS A 229 11.18 12.75 -7.14
CA LYS A 229 12.18 11.70 -7.30
C LYS A 229 11.75 10.46 -6.52
N PHE A 230 11.74 9.31 -7.17
CA PHE A 230 11.48 8.01 -6.52
C PHE A 230 12.77 7.46 -5.90
N ILE A 231 12.69 6.99 -4.66
CA ILE A 231 13.76 6.31 -3.94
C ILE A 231 13.34 4.86 -3.73
N GLU A 232 13.98 3.96 -4.47
CA GLU A 232 13.63 2.54 -4.49
C GLU A 232 14.02 1.84 -3.18
N ASN A 233 13.15 0.95 -2.73
CA ASN A 233 13.45 -0.05 -1.72
C ASN A 233 14.02 -1.31 -2.39
N PRO A 234 15.30 -1.64 -2.20
CA PRO A 234 15.92 -2.81 -2.82
C PRO A 234 15.54 -4.13 -2.15
N TYR A 235 14.93 -4.08 -0.96
CA TYR A 235 14.57 -5.27 -0.20
C TYR A 235 13.30 -5.92 -0.75
N LYS A 236 13.28 -7.25 -0.76
CA LYS A 236 12.16 -8.05 -1.27
C LYS A 236 11.86 -9.17 -0.30
N ILE A 237 10.58 -9.36 0.04
CA ILE A 237 10.13 -10.47 0.89
C ILE A 237 9.57 -11.63 0.06
N PHE A 238 9.02 -11.35 -1.12
CA PHE A 238 8.48 -12.37 -2.03
C PHE A 238 9.40 -12.64 -3.20
N ASP A 239 9.49 -13.93 -3.59
CA ASP A 239 10.18 -14.32 -4.81
C ASP A 239 9.52 -15.51 -5.50
N LYS A 240 9.66 -15.61 -6.83
CA LYS A 240 9.21 -16.74 -7.63
C LYS A 240 10.41 -17.45 -8.23
N ILE A 241 10.51 -18.76 -8.02
CA ILE A 241 11.51 -19.61 -8.64
C ILE A 241 10.83 -20.49 -9.68
N PHE A 242 11.18 -20.27 -10.94
CA PHE A 242 10.78 -21.16 -12.03
C PHE A 242 11.72 -22.35 -12.04
N TYR A 243 11.26 -23.47 -11.48
CA TYR A 243 12.10 -24.65 -11.29
C TYR A 243 12.29 -25.41 -12.62
N ASP A 244 13.52 -25.38 -13.11
CA ASP A 244 13.98 -26.25 -14.18
C ASP A 244 15.19 -27.06 -13.67
N GLU A 245 15.07 -28.40 -13.62
CA GLU A 245 16.13 -29.28 -13.10
C GLU A 245 17.46 -29.17 -13.84
N ARG A 246 17.47 -28.58 -15.05
CA ARG A 246 18.67 -28.33 -15.85
C ARG A 246 19.48 -27.12 -15.37
N LYS A 247 18.79 -26.14 -14.71
CA LYS A 247 19.39 -24.89 -14.29
C LYS A 247 18.77 -24.43 -12.96
N LEU A 248 19.36 -24.87 -11.86
CA LEU A 248 18.89 -24.48 -10.53
C LEU A 248 19.55 -23.17 -10.10
N PRO A 249 18.80 -22.24 -9.51
CA PRO A 249 19.36 -21.04 -8.90
C PRO A 249 20.09 -21.38 -7.59
N ASP A 250 20.95 -20.47 -7.15
CA ASP A 250 21.59 -20.58 -5.84
C ASP A 250 20.57 -20.31 -4.72
N ALA A 251 20.31 -21.30 -3.87
CA ALA A 251 19.33 -21.20 -2.79
C ALA A 251 19.63 -20.09 -1.77
N ARG A 252 20.91 -19.70 -1.62
CA ARG A 252 21.34 -18.68 -0.65
C ARG A 252 20.79 -17.29 -0.90
N GLN A 253 20.46 -16.96 -2.15
CA GLN A 253 19.90 -15.65 -2.52
C GLN A 253 18.46 -15.41 -2.03
N TYR A 254 17.77 -16.47 -1.59
CA TYR A 254 16.38 -16.42 -1.14
C TYR A 254 16.24 -16.47 0.39
N LYS A 255 17.35 -16.30 1.11
CA LYS A 255 17.33 -16.25 2.57
C LYS A 255 16.31 -15.20 3.05
N ASP A 256 15.56 -15.54 4.11
CA ASP A 256 14.52 -14.71 4.75
C ASP A 256 13.34 -14.31 3.82
N ARG A 257 13.24 -14.93 2.63
CA ARG A 257 12.15 -14.68 1.69
C ARG A 257 11.05 -15.75 1.78
N MET A 258 9.86 -15.36 1.37
CA MET A 258 8.76 -16.27 1.05
C MET A 258 8.87 -16.60 -0.44
N VAL A 259 8.91 -17.88 -0.80
CA VAL A 259 9.22 -18.31 -2.16
C VAL A 259 8.09 -19.16 -2.74
N LYS A 260 7.62 -18.82 -3.95
CA LYS A 260 6.82 -19.73 -4.79
C LYS A 260 7.72 -20.46 -5.76
N VAL A 261 7.76 -21.79 -5.67
CA VAL A 261 8.49 -22.64 -6.62
C VAL A 261 7.50 -23.14 -7.67
N ILE A 262 7.57 -22.56 -8.86
CA ILE A 262 6.74 -22.91 -10.03
C ILE A 262 7.51 -23.98 -10.82
N VAL A 263 6.93 -25.17 -10.92
CA VAL A 263 7.60 -26.33 -11.53
C VAL A 263 7.38 -26.34 -13.04
N GLU A 264 8.41 -25.99 -13.81
CA GLU A 264 8.38 -26.03 -15.27
C GLU A 264 8.88 -27.36 -15.84
N ASN A 265 9.96 -27.90 -15.26
CA ASN A 265 10.58 -29.14 -15.73
C ASN A 265 11.13 -29.95 -14.55
N LYS A 266 10.43 -31.05 -14.22
CA LYS A 266 10.77 -31.97 -13.13
C LYS A 266 10.69 -33.41 -13.65
N LYS A 267 11.82 -34.01 -13.97
CA LYS A 267 11.93 -35.43 -14.35
C LYS A 267 12.46 -36.28 -13.21
N ASP A 268 13.31 -35.68 -12.39
CA ASP A 268 13.94 -36.31 -11.23
C ASP A 268 13.36 -35.75 -9.94
N THR A 269 12.50 -36.52 -9.28
CA THR A 269 11.85 -36.15 -8.03
C THR A 269 12.87 -36.01 -6.89
N ALA A 270 13.88 -36.86 -6.82
CA ALA A 270 14.90 -36.79 -5.76
C ALA A 270 15.73 -35.49 -5.87
N LYS A 271 16.04 -35.06 -7.09
CA LYS A 271 16.73 -33.79 -7.34
C LYS A 271 15.86 -32.59 -6.94
N PHE A 272 14.55 -32.66 -7.20
CA PHE A 272 13.60 -31.63 -6.78
C PHE A 272 13.51 -31.53 -5.25
N GLU A 273 13.33 -32.67 -4.56
CA GLU A 273 13.27 -32.72 -3.09
C GLU A 273 14.57 -32.20 -2.47
N TYR A 274 15.72 -32.56 -3.06
CA TYR A 274 17.00 -32.02 -2.64
C TYR A 274 17.04 -30.49 -2.79
N PHE A 275 16.58 -29.93 -3.90
CA PHE A 275 16.53 -28.48 -4.10
C PHE A 275 15.64 -27.80 -3.07
N ILE A 276 14.44 -28.32 -2.82
CA ILE A 276 13.55 -27.79 -1.78
C ILE A 276 14.23 -27.83 -0.40
N SER A 277 14.92 -28.95 -0.08
CA SER A 277 15.66 -29.03 1.17
C SER A 277 16.78 -28.00 1.28
N GLN A 278 17.46 -27.67 0.16
CA GLN A 278 18.48 -26.63 0.14
C GLN A 278 17.89 -25.24 0.38
N LEU A 279 16.69 -24.94 -0.12
CA LEU A 279 16.01 -23.68 0.19
C LEU A 279 15.77 -23.55 1.70
N TYR A 280 15.23 -24.58 2.37
CA TYR A 280 15.04 -24.57 3.82
C TYR A 280 16.35 -24.44 4.60
N VAL A 281 17.37 -25.21 4.24
CA VAL A 281 18.71 -25.18 4.90
C VAL A 281 19.35 -23.80 4.77
N ASN A 282 19.09 -23.08 3.68
CA ASN A 282 19.62 -21.73 3.47
C ASN A 282 18.73 -20.61 4.05
N GLY A 283 17.69 -20.97 4.82
CA GLY A 283 16.92 -20.00 5.58
C GLY A 283 15.82 -19.30 4.79
N VAL A 284 15.27 -19.94 3.75
CA VAL A 284 14.02 -19.46 3.14
C VAL A 284 12.91 -19.56 4.18
N TYR A 285 12.16 -18.48 4.37
CA TYR A 285 11.17 -18.38 5.44
C TYR A 285 9.96 -19.27 5.20
N ASP A 286 9.42 -19.25 3.98
CA ASP A 286 8.27 -20.06 3.57
C ASP A 286 8.39 -20.49 2.11
N ILE A 287 7.97 -21.73 1.81
CA ILE A 287 8.05 -22.29 0.47
C ILE A 287 6.70 -22.85 0.05
N LYS A 288 6.11 -22.27 -1.01
CA LYS A 288 4.93 -22.83 -1.68
C LYS A 288 5.36 -23.44 -3.01
N VAL A 289 5.04 -24.73 -3.23
CA VAL A 289 5.28 -25.41 -4.51
C VAL A 289 4.03 -25.39 -5.36
N VAL A 290 4.17 -24.98 -6.62
CA VAL A 290 3.10 -24.95 -7.64
C VAL A 290 3.52 -25.88 -8.77
N GLU A 291 2.88 -27.05 -8.87
CA GLU A 291 3.19 -28.07 -9.88
C GLU A 291 2.34 -27.94 -11.17
N ASP A 292 1.22 -27.23 -11.11
CA ASP A 292 0.34 -27.00 -12.27
C ASP A 292 0.20 -25.49 -12.51
N SER A 293 0.81 -25.02 -13.59
CA SER A 293 0.79 -23.60 -13.98
C SER A 293 -0.61 -23.09 -14.35
N SER A 294 -1.60 -23.97 -14.59
CA SER A 294 -3.00 -23.58 -14.81
C SER A 294 -3.70 -23.11 -13.52
N TYR A 295 -3.12 -23.40 -12.36
CA TYR A 295 -3.62 -22.99 -11.04
C TYR A 295 -2.94 -21.71 -10.48
N ASP A 296 -1.95 -21.16 -11.15
CA ASP A 296 -1.40 -19.85 -10.78
C ASP A 296 -2.32 -18.73 -11.31
N SER A 297 -3.61 -18.85 -10.97
CA SER A 297 -4.48 -17.68 -10.97
C SER A 297 -3.89 -16.77 -9.90
N GLU A 298 -3.32 -15.65 -10.28
CA GLU A 298 -2.69 -14.64 -9.42
C GLU A 298 -3.63 -14.13 -8.31
N PHE A 299 -4.86 -14.64 -8.26
CA PHE A 299 -5.98 -14.20 -7.45
C PHE A 299 -6.26 -15.03 -6.19
N SER A 300 -5.59 -16.16 -5.94
CA SER A 300 -6.08 -17.08 -4.89
C SER A 300 -5.35 -17.03 -3.54
N ASP A 301 -4.20 -16.36 -3.45
CA ASP A 301 -3.40 -16.40 -2.22
C ASP A 301 -3.06 -15.00 -1.72
N ASP A 302 -3.82 -14.40 -0.89
CA ASP A 302 -3.55 -13.14 -0.18
C ASP A 302 -4.07 -11.84 -0.83
N ILE A 303 -5.25 -11.87 -1.41
CA ILE A 303 -5.99 -10.63 -1.54
C ILE A 303 -6.63 -10.42 -0.17
N ASP A 304 -6.06 -9.54 0.65
CA ASP A 304 -6.84 -8.87 1.69
C ASP A 304 -7.73 -7.89 0.93
N ILE A 305 -8.79 -8.48 0.36
CA ILE A 305 -9.78 -7.72 -0.40
C ILE A 305 -10.51 -6.94 0.65
N GLU A 306 -10.26 -5.64 0.71
CA GLU A 306 -11.21 -4.77 1.37
C GLU A 306 -12.61 -5.07 0.83
N LYS A 307 -13.60 -5.07 1.71
CA LYS A 307 -14.98 -5.43 1.34
C LYS A 307 -15.50 -4.59 0.16
N GLU A 308 -14.89 -3.44 -0.10
CA GLU A 308 -15.21 -2.52 -1.20
C GLU A 308 -14.62 -2.99 -2.54
N ASP A 309 -13.43 -3.61 -2.53
CA ASP A 309 -12.80 -4.18 -3.74
C ASP A 309 -13.43 -5.51 -4.16
N THR A 310 -14.11 -6.21 -3.24
CA THR A 310 -14.72 -7.51 -3.52
C THR A 310 -15.73 -7.45 -4.65
N LEU A 311 -16.52 -6.38 -4.75
CA LEU A 311 -17.50 -6.22 -5.83
C LEU A 311 -16.83 -6.06 -7.19
N THR A 312 -15.75 -5.30 -7.26
CA THR A 312 -14.97 -5.12 -8.48
C THR A 312 -14.29 -6.41 -8.91
N LEU A 313 -13.75 -7.18 -7.97
CA LEU A 313 -13.18 -8.51 -8.25
C LEU A 313 -14.24 -9.48 -8.78
N LEU A 314 -15.42 -9.51 -8.17
CA LEU A 314 -16.53 -10.33 -8.61
C LEU A 314 -16.97 -9.94 -10.03
N ASP A 315 -17.09 -8.63 -10.31
CA ASP A 315 -17.46 -8.12 -11.63
C ASP A 315 -16.41 -8.50 -12.69
N ASN A 316 -15.14 -8.34 -12.40
CA ASN A 316 -14.05 -8.70 -13.33
C ASN A 316 -13.95 -10.22 -13.53
N TYR A 317 -14.11 -11.01 -12.47
CA TYR A 317 -14.14 -12.46 -12.57
C TYR A 317 -15.27 -12.94 -13.50
N VAL A 318 -16.49 -12.41 -13.31
CA VAL A 318 -17.64 -12.74 -14.16
C VAL A 318 -17.43 -12.25 -15.61
N ASN A 319 -16.80 -11.10 -15.82
CA ASN A 319 -16.48 -10.61 -17.16
C ASN A 319 -15.51 -11.52 -17.92
N GLY A 320 -14.58 -12.16 -17.21
CA GLY A 320 -13.63 -13.14 -17.78
C GLY A 320 -14.23 -14.52 -18.07
N MET A 321 -15.42 -14.84 -17.53
CA MET A 321 -16.08 -16.13 -17.78
C MET A 321 -16.71 -16.21 -19.18
N GLU A 322 -16.70 -17.41 -19.79
CA GLU A 322 -17.47 -17.71 -21.00
C GLU A 322 -18.90 -18.14 -20.68
N TYR A 323 -19.74 -17.20 -20.24
CA TYR A 323 -21.15 -17.42 -19.94
C TYR A 323 -22.06 -16.43 -20.64
N HIS A 324 -23.30 -16.85 -20.99
CA HIS A 324 -24.24 -16.03 -21.74
C HIS A 324 -24.95 -14.96 -20.91
N ASP A 325 -25.17 -15.18 -19.61
CA ASP A 325 -25.87 -14.25 -18.73
C ASP A 325 -24.94 -13.74 -17.63
N LYS A 326 -23.97 -12.95 -18.02
CA LYS A 326 -23.02 -12.34 -17.08
C LYS A 326 -23.67 -11.35 -16.13
N GLU A 327 -24.65 -10.57 -16.60
CA GLU A 327 -25.32 -9.57 -15.78
C GLU A 327 -26.24 -10.20 -14.72
N GLY A 328 -26.89 -11.33 -15.02
CA GLY A 328 -27.63 -12.11 -14.04
C GLY A 328 -26.73 -12.66 -12.94
N ILE A 329 -25.57 -13.21 -13.32
CA ILE A 329 -24.57 -13.72 -12.37
C ILE A 329 -24.04 -12.59 -11.47
N LYS A 330 -23.67 -11.44 -12.01
CA LYS A 330 -23.21 -10.28 -11.24
C LYS A 330 -24.26 -9.82 -10.23
N THR A 331 -25.52 -9.74 -10.66
CA THR A 331 -26.62 -9.34 -9.79
C THR A 331 -26.79 -10.27 -8.60
N ILE A 332 -26.71 -11.61 -8.83
CA ILE A 332 -26.81 -12.62 -7.78
C ILE A 332 -25.61 -12.51 -6.82
N LEU A 333 -24.38 -12.43 -7.35
CA LEU A 333 -23.19 -12.34 -6.53
C LEU A 333 -23.16 -11.06 -5.69
N LYS A 334 -23.58 -9.93 -6.26
CA LYS A 334 -23.72 -8.66 -5.55
C LYS A 334 -24.76 -8.74 -4.43
N SER A 335 -25.91 -9.37 -4.69
CA SER A 335 -26.96 -9.58 -3.67
C SER A 335 -26.45 -10.45 -2.51
N LEU A 336 -25.80 -11.59 -2.82
CA LEU A 336 -25.22 -12.47 -1.81
C LEU A 336 -24.12 -11.79 -1.00
N TYR A 337 -23.29 -10.96 -1.65
CA TYR A 337 -22.25 -10.21 -0.97
C TYR A 337 -22.83 -9.18 0.02
N VAL A 338 -23.86 -8.42 -0.42
CA VAL A 338 -24.55 -7.46 0.45
C VAL A 338 -25.22 -8.18 1.63
N GLU A 339 -25.91 -9.31 1.38
CA GLU A 339 -26.51 -10.12 2.44
C GLU A 339 -25.46 -10.65 3.44
N ALA A 340 -24.30 -11.08 2.94
CA ALA A 340 -23.20 -11.52 3.81
C ALA A 340 -22.63 -10.38 4.67
N LEU A 341 -22.62 -9.14 4.17
CA LEU A 341 -22.19 -7.96 4.94
C LEU A 341 -23.15 -7.59 6.07
N GLU A 342 -24.46 -7.91 5.94
CA GLU A 342 -25.45 -7.66 6.99
C GLU A 342 -25.39 -8.69 8.13
N LEU A 343 -24.72 -9.83 7.90
CA LEU A 343 -24.57 -10.92 8.89
C LEU A 343 -23.30 -10.80 9.75
N VAL A 344 -22.42 -9.82 9.48
CA VAL A 344 -21.14 -9.54 10.19
C VAL A 344 -21.21 -8.21 10.90
#